data_8a95d088e647e98d4f55bd4cbd405053
#
_entry.id   8a95d088e647e98d4f55bd4cbd405053
#
_cell.length_a   1.000
_cell.length_b   1.000
_cell.length_c   1.000
_cell.angle_alpha   90.00
_cell.angle_beta   90.00
_cell.angle_gamma   90.00
#
_symmetry.space_group_name_H-M   'P 1'
#
loop_
_entity.id
_entity.type
_entity.pdbx_description
1 polymer ?
#
loop_
_entity_poly.entity_id
_entity_poly.type
_entity_poly.pdbx_seq_one_letter_code
_entity_poly.pdbx_strand_id
1 'polypeptide(L)'
;KKSIKGSKILILGVAYKSNVSDIRESPALDVMRLLKERGGKVVYNDPHVPQVEGLKSIPLTGSSLRNADCVVITTAHSDYDYKQIVKNARLVIDSRNATKGIKSKKIVKL
;
A
#
# COMPACT_ATOMS: atom_id res chain seq x y z
N LYS A 1 -6.61 -10.46 -15.93
CA LYS A 1 -5.33 -10.25 -15.27
C LYS A 1 -4.67 -8.97 -15.78
N LYS A 2 -4.49 -8.01 -14.92
CA LYS A 2 -3.87 -6.73 -15.30
C LYS A 2 -2.36 -6.80 -15.25
N SER A 3 -1.73 -6.14 -16.21
CA SER A 3 -0.28 -5.91 -16.16
C SER A 3 0.01 -4.70 -15.26
N ILE A 4 1.27 -4.53 -14.86
CA ILE A 4 1.69 -3.38 -14.06
C ILE A 4 1.51 -2.08 -14.85
N LYS A 5 1.83 -2.10 -16.14
CA LYS A 5 1.74 -0.90 -16.98
C LYS A 5 0.31 -0.37 -17.01
N GLY A 6 0.13 0.88 -16.60
CA GLY A 6 -1.17 1.53 -16.55
C GLY A 6 -2.00 1.21 -15.32
N SER A 7 -1.57 0.28 -14.48
CA SER A 7 -2.29 -0.04 -13.23
C SER A 7 -2.04 1.03 -12.19
N LYS A 8 -3.08 1.32 -11.41
CA LYS A 8 -3.00 2.24 -10.29
C LYS A 8 -2.75 1.44 -9.02
N ILE A 9 -1.63 1.70 -8.35
CA ILE A 9 -1.19 0.93 -7.19
C ILE A 9 -1.07 1.84 -5.99
N LEU A 10 -1.76 1.47 -4.91
CA LEU A 10 -1.70 2.19 -3.64
C LEU A 10 -0.84 1.41 -2.67
N ILE A 11 0.25 2.03 -2.22
CA ILE A 11 1.16 1.45 -1.23
C ILE A 11 0.72 1.92 0.15
N LEU A 12 0.52 1.00 1.07
CA LEU A 12 0.20 1.32 2.47
C LEU A 12 1.43 1.08 3.33
N GLY A 13 1.98 2.19 3.85
CA GLY A 13 3.14 2.16 4.72
C GLY A 13 4.45 2.19 3.95
N VAL A 14 5.22 3.27 4.10
CA VAL A 14 6.55 3.41 3.49
C VAL A 14 7.65 3.50 4.53
N ALA A 15 7.29 3.54 5.83
CA ALA A 15 8.26 3.55 6.91
C ALA A 15 8.98 2.20 7.00
N TYR A 16 10.17 2.21 7.58
CA TYR A 16 10.98 1.01 7.74
C TYR A 16 10.26 -0.06 8.57
N LYS A 17 9.53 0.35 9.61
CA LYS A 17 8.75 -0.58 10.43
C LYS A 17 7.51 0.09 11.01
N SER A 18 6.63 -0.71 11.62
CA SER A 18 5.33 -0.26 12.12
C SER A 18 5.45 0.91 13.09
N ASN A 19 4.52 1.87 12.94
CA ASN A 19 4.30 2.97 13.89
C ASN A 19 5.50 3.89 14.10
N VAL A 20 6.38 3.99 13.10
CA VAL A 20 7.49 4.93 13.10
C VAL A 20 7.54 5.66 11.75
N SER A 21 8.29 6.76 11.70
CA SER A 21 8.44 7.58 10.49
C SER A 21 9.76 7.32 9.76
N ASP A 22 10.57 6.39 10.22
CA ASP A 22 11.88 6.13 9.64
C ASP A 22 11.72 5.44 8.27
N ILE A 23 12.22 6.09 7.22
CA ILE A 23 12.17 5.56 5.85
C ILE A 23 13.52 5.03 5.37
N ARG A 24 14.57 5.11 6.21
CA ARG A 24 15.89 4.61 5.83
C ARG A 24 15.82 3.10 5.64
N GLU A 25 16.40 2.63 4.54
CA GLU A 25 16.44 1.21 4.19
C GLU A 25 15.04 0.56 4.08
N SER A 26 14.00 1.37 3.80
CA SER A 26 12.66 0.85 3.67
C SER A 26 12.49 0.04 2.39
N PRO A 27 12.09 -1.24 2.47
CA PRO A 27 11.81 -2.03 1.26
C PRO A 27 10.70 -1.43 0.40
N ALA A 28 9.78 -0.67 1.01
CA ALA A 28 8.67 -0.06 0.29
C ALA A 28 9.16 0.90 -0.79
N LEU A 29 10.24 1.66 -0.53
CA LEU A 29 10.78 2.59 -1.51
C LEU A 29 11.28 1.88 -2.75
N ASP A 30 11.95 0.74 -2.58
CA ASP A 30 12.44 -0.06 -3.69
C ASP A 30 11.29 -0.64 -4.50
N VAL A 31 10.25 -1.11 -3.82
CA VAL A 31 9.05 -1.63 -4.48
C VAL A 31 8.39 -0.51 -5.30
N MET A 32 8.25 0.69 -4.73
CA MET A 32 7.64 1.82 -5.42
C MET A 32 8.42 2.20 -6.67
N ARG A 33 9.76 2.24 -6.59
CA ARG A 33 10.62 2.55 -7.73
C ARG A 33 10.45 1.52 -8.84
N LEU A 34 10.48 0.24 -8.46
CA LEU A 34 10.34 -0.85 -9.43
C LEU A 34 8.99 -0.79 -10.15
N LEU A 35 7.91 -0.55 -9.40
CA LEU A 35 6.58 -0.46 -10.00
C LEU A 35 6.47 0.71 -10.96
N LYS A 36 7.05 1.86 -10.61
CA LYS A 36 7.08 3.02 -11.52
C LYS A 36 7.86 2.72 -12.80
N GLU A 37 9.01 2.06 -12.67
CA GLU A 37 9.82 1.69 -13.83
C GLU A 37 9.04 0.79 -14.79
N ARG A 38 8.12 -0.01 -14.28
CA ARG A 38 7.30 -0.90 -15.09
C ARG A 38 6.01 -0.26 -15.57
N GLY A 39 5.88 1.06 -15.40
CA GLY A 39 4.76 1.82 -15.92
C GLY A 39 3.54 1.89 -15.02
N GLY A 40 3.65 1.46 -13.77
CA GLY A 40 2.58 1.59 -12.79
C GLY A 40 2.40 3.02 -12.33
N LYS A 41 1.17 3.39 -12.03
CA LYS A 41 0.86 4.67 -11.39
C LYS A 41 0.83 4.44 -9.89
N VAL A 42 1.88 4.88 -9.20
CA VAL A 42 2.08 4.57 -7.79
C VAL A 42 1.73 5.78 -6.93
N VAL A 43 0.86 5.56 -5.95
CA VAL A 43 0.57 6.52 -4.90
C VAL A 43 0.74 5.80 -3.57
N TYR A 44 0.87 6.54 -2.47
CA TYR A 44 1.02 5.90 -1.17
C TYR A 44 0.23 6.64 -0.10
N ASN A 45 -0.05 5.93 0.98
CA ASN A 45 -0.51 6.50 2.23
C ASN A 45 0.38 5.98 3.36
N ASP A 46 0.82 6.90 4.21
CA ASP A 46 1.50 6.53 5.46
C ASP A 46 1.25 7.65 6.47
N PRO A 47 0.50 7.38 7.56
CA PRO A 47 0.19 8.41 8.54
C PRO A 47 1.41 8.95 9.27
N HIS A 48 2.54 8.26 9.19
CA HIS A 48 3.80 8.67 9.83
C HIS A 48 4.79 9.30 8.87
N VAL A 49 4.52 9.28 7.55
CA VAL A 49 5.43 9.80 6.53
C VAL A 49 4.66 10.68 5.56
N PRO A 50 4.58 12.00 5.82
CA PRO A 50 3.74 12.89 4.99
C PRO A 50 4.23 13.07 3.55
N GLN A 51 5.54 12.91 3.31
CA GLN A 51 6.05 12.95 1.94
C GLN A 51 7.34 12.16 1.81
N VAL A 52 7.59 11.63 0.63
CA VAL A 52 8.80 10.86 0.31
C VAL A 52 9.00 10.84 -1.20
N GLU A 53 10.23 11.06 -1.66
CA GLU A 53 10.63 10.96 -3.08
C GLU A 53 9.72 11.72 -4.04
N GLY A 54 9.34 12.94 -3.66
CA GLY A 54 8.49 13.78 -4.50
C GLY A 54 7.01 13.47 -4.44
N LEU A 55 6.61 12.46 -3.69
CA LEU A 55 5.21 12.08 -3.50
C LEU A 55 4.71 12.52 -2.13
N LYS A 56 3.44 12.84 -2.04
CA LYS A 56 2.77 13.14 -0.78
C LYS A 56 1.85 11.98 -0.41
N SER A 57 1.76 11.71 0.89
CA SER A 57 0.82 10.73 1.40
C SER A 57 -0.61 11.18 1.06
N ILE A 58 -1.38 10.31 0.40
CA ILE A 58 -2.77 10.62 0.07
C ILE A 58 -3.69 10.22 1.23
N PRO A 59 -4.86 10.86 1.36
CA PRO A 59 -5.84 10.42 2.36
C PRO A 59 -6.29 8.98 2.06
N LEU A 60 -6.44 8.18 3.12
CA LEU A 60 -6.94 6.83 2.98
C LEU A 60 -8.45 6.82 3.21
N THR A 61 -9.18 6.73 2.13
CA THR A 61 -10.65 6.77 2.13
C THR A 61 -11.18 5.57 1.35
N GLY A 62 -12.48 5.31 1.47
CA GLY A 62 -13.11 4.29 0.64
C GLY A 62 -12.91 4.57 -0.85
N SER A 63 -12.94 5.85 -1.24
CA SER A 63 -12.73 6.26 -2.62
C SER A 63 -11.31 5.97 -3.10
N SER A 64 -10.29 6.32 -2.32
CA SER A 64 -8.91 6.06 -2.72
C SER A 64 -8.63 4.56 -2.83
N LEU A 65 -9.22 3.76 -1.95
CA LEU A 65 -9.11 2.30 -2.01
C LEU A 65 -9.77 1.72 -3.26
N ARG A 66 -10.97 2.19 -3.57
CA ARG A 66 -11.72 1.70 -4.74
C ARG A 66 -11.08 2.13 -6.07
N ASN A 67 -10.41 3.28 -6.08
CA ASN A 67 -9.75 3.79 -7.28
C ASN A 67 -8.46 3.05 -7.63
N ALA A 68 -7.83 2.40 -6.67
CA ALA A 68 -6.63 1.63 -6.92
C ALA A 68 -6.98 0.25 -7.50
N ASP A 69 -6.22 -0.18 -8.49
CA ASP A 69 -6.34 -1.54 -9.02
C ASP A 69 -5.83 -2.56 -8.02
N CYS A 70 -4.83 -2.17 -7.23
CA CYS A 70 -4.20 -3.02 -6.23
C CYS A 70 -3.72 -2.19 -5.05
N VAL A 71 -3.90 -2.72 -3.86
CA VAL A 71 -3.39 -2.12 -2.61
C VAL A 71 -2.30 -3.06 -2.08
N VAL A 72 -1.11 -2.53 -1.83
CA VAL A 72 0.02 -3.32 -1.32
C VAL A 72 0.36 -2.85 0.08
N ILE A 73 0.29 -3.75 1.05
CA ILE A 73 0.65 -3.45 2.44
C ILE A 73 2.12 -3.75 2.63
N THR A 74 2.93 -2.72 2.77
CA THR A 74 4.39 -2.84 2.94
C THR A 74 4.85 -2.55 4.36
N THR A 75 4.05 -1.80 5.14
CA THR A 75 4.31 -1.59 6.56
C THR A 75 2.98 -1.71 7.31
N ALA A 76 2.94 -2.54 8.33
CA ALA A 76 1.70 -2.82 9.06
C ALA A 76 1.51 -1.86 10.23
N HIS A 77 1.22 -0.59 9.94
CA HIS A 77 0.91 0.38 11.00
C HIS A 77 -0.40 0.02 11.70
N SER A 78 -0.45 0.20 13.01
CA SER A 78 -1.66 -0.05 13.79
C SER A 78 -2.74 1.01 13.58
N ASP A 79 -2.40 2.14 12.96
CA ASP A 79 -3.35 3.20 12.61
C ASP A 79 -4.38 2.74 11.57
N TYR A 80 -4.06 1.71 10.78
CA TYR A 80 -4.92 1.26 9.70
C TYR A 80 -6.05 0.37 10.18
N ASP A 81 -7.25 0.61 9.65
CA ASP A 81 -8.39 -0.28 9.81
C ASP A 81 -8.39 -1.28 8.65
N TYR A 82 -7.79 -2.43 8.87
CA TYR A 82 -7.60 -3.42 7.79
C TYR A 82 -8.91 -4.03 7.29
N LYS A 83 -9.93 -4.10 8.13
CA LYS A 83 -11.25 -4.58 7.69
C LYS A 83 -11.85 -3.65 6.65
N GLN A 84 -11.74 -2.33 6.87
CA GLN A 84 -12.21 -1.33 5.91
C GLN A 84 -11.38 -1.34 4.64
N ILE A 85 -10.07 -1.54 4.77
CA ILE A 85 -9.19 -1.63 3.61
C ILE A 85 -9.61 -2.79 2.71
N VAL A 86 -9.78 -3.97 3.28
CA VAL A 86 -10.18 -5.15 2.51
C VAL A 86 -11.59 -4.98 1.94
N LYS A 87 -12.50 -4.37 2.69
CA LYS A 87 -13.87 -4.14 2.23
C LYS A 87 -13.92 -3.30 0.96
N ASN A 88 -13.11 -2.24 0.90
CA ASN A 88 -13.17 -1.26 -0.19
C ASN A 88 -12.17 -1.52 -1.32
N ALA A 89 -11.06 -2.19 -1.06
CA ALA A 89 -10.04 -2.46 -2.08
C ALA A 89 -10.52 -3.51 -3.08
N ARG A 90 -10.00 -3.43 -4.30
CA ARG A 90 -10.26 -4.45 -5.33
C ARG A 90 -9.39 -5.68 -5.16
N LEU A 91 -8.13 -5.45 -4.77
CA LEU A 91 -7.14 -6.50 -4.53
C LEU A 91 -6.18 -6.00 -3.47
N VAL A 92 -5.83 -6.85 -2.52
CA VAL A 92 -4.89 -6.53 -1.45
C VAL A 92 -3.73 -7.52 -1.47
N ILE A 93 -2.53 -7.01 -1.59
CA ILE A 93 -1.31 -7.82 -1.46
C ILE A 93 -0.73 -7.52 -0.08
N ASP A 94 -0.73 -8.52 0.79
CA ASP A 94 -0.31 -8.39 2.17
C ASP A 94 1.04 -9.07 2.39
N SER A 95 2.10 -8.28 2.44
CA SER A 95 3.46 -8.79 2.67
C SER A 95 3.84 -8.84 4.15
N ARG A 96 2.97 -8.37 5.05
CA ARG A 96 3.28 -8.23 6.48
C ARG A 96 2.33 -9.03 7.38
N ASN A 97 1.43 -9.81 6.81
CA ASN A 97 0.40 -10.52 7.54
C ASN A 97 -0.49 -9.57 8.39
N ALA A 98 -0.66 -8.35 7.87
CA ALA A 98 -1.46 -7.32 8.54
C ALA A 98 -2.94 -7.65 8.55
N THR A 99 -3.40 -8.45 7.58
CA THR A 99 -4.79 -8.86 7.46
C THR A 99 -5.08 -10.19 8.15
N LYS A 100 -4.23 -10.59 9.08
CA LYS A 100 -4.42 -11.81 9.86
C LYS A 100 -5.83 -11.86 10.46
N GLY A 101 -6.51 -12.97 10.26
CA GLY A 101 -7.86 -13.16 10.76
C GLY A 101 -8.96 -12.63 9.86
N ILE A 102 -8.62 -11.93 8.78
CA ILE A 102 -9.60 -11.46 7.81
C ILE A 102 -9.62 -12.44 6.64
N LYS A 103 -10.78 -13.01 6.37
CA LYS A 103 -10.95 -13.94 5.24
C LYS A 103 -11.56 -13.20 4.06
N SER A 104 -10.87 -13.23 2.92
CA SER A 104 -11.36 -12.63 1.69
C SER A 104 -10.57 -13.18 0.50
N LYS A 105 -11.28 -13.38 -0.61
CA LYS A 105 -10.65 -13.79 -1.87
C LYS A 105 -9.79 -12.69 -2.46
N LYS A 106 -9.95 -11.46 -2.01
CA LYS A 106 -9.18 -10.31 -2.47
C LYS A 106 -7.75 -10.29 -1.93
N ILE A 107 -7.46 -11.04 -0.86
CA ILE A 107 -6.19 -10.96 -0.17
C ILE A 107 -5.22 -12.00 -0.75
N VAL A 108 -4.05 -11.52 -1.17
CA VAL A 108 -2.92 -12.37 -1.56
C VAL A 108 -1.83 -12.13 -0.53
N LYS A 109 -1.47 -13.16 0.20
CA LYS A 109 -0.39 -13.09 1.20
C LYS A 109 0.91 -13.57 0.59
N LEU A 110 1.96 -12.87 0.90
CA LEU A 110 3.30 -13.23 0.43
C LEU A 110 4.12 -13.88 1.54
#